data_ffa2a8d6a7a5e794f8f056ec8464c387
#
_entry.id   ffa2a8d6a7a5e794f8f056ec8464c387
#
_cell.length_a   1.000
_cell.length_b   1.000
_cell.length_c   1.000
_cell.angle_alpha   90.00
_cell.angle_beta   90.00
_cell.angle_gamma   90.00
#
_symmetry.space_group_name_H-M   'P 1'
#
loop_
_entity.id
_entity.type
_entity.pdbx_description
1 polymer ?
#
loop_
_entity_poly.entity_id
_entity_poly.type
_entity_poly.pdbx_seq_one_letter_code
_entity_poly.pdbx_strand_id
1 'polypeptide(L)'
;MDDDDDSEYLPSSSLVNVSEAPETRKSSTLSLESYQAENLDYNLPKQTFNVSREDGMDDLKRDILSCYKQPGCNLKAPLHVRFEGEDGVGNGPIREFLLCAMKIVEEGLSKNKKPLVFFYGEDNNLLPIHDQAFRCMGVFKAIGRIIGHSALHSGPLPYGFSSAILHYWHVTGSPQIKDKDIATHALPIVPEDIADLELREMITEVCTCKHDHLFVLLGLWV
;
A
#
# COMPACT_ATOMS: atom_id res chain seq x y z
N MET A 1 -34.89 32.81 -66.34
CA MET A 1 -33.56 33.30 -66.63
C MET A 1 -32.87 33.22 -65.32
N ASP A 2 -32.60 32.07 -65.14
CA ASP A 2 -31.51 31.21 -64.78
C ASP A 2 -31.19 31.32 -63.28
N ASP A 3 -31.78 30.41 -62.58
CA ASP A 3 -31.59 30.13 -61.16
C ASP A 3 -30.60 28.98 -61.07
N ASP A 4 -29.38 29.25 -60.61
CA ASP A 4 -28.40 28.22 -60.27
C ASP A 4 -28.51 27.92 -58.76
N ASP A 5 -29.05 26.76 -58.49
CA ASP A 5 -29.22 26.15 -57.17
C ASP A 5 -27.96 25.31 -56.87
N ASP A 6 -26.99 25.88 -56.12
CA ASP A 6 -25.85 25.18 -55.59
C ASP A 6 -26.12 24.71 -54.16
N SER A 7 -26.73 23.53 -54.05
CA SER A 7 -26.88 22.83 -52.79
C SER A 7 -25.58 22.15 -52.36
N GLU A 8 -24.84 22.82 -51.47
CA GLU A 8 -23.62 22.33 -50.86
C GLU A 8 -23.93 21.23 -49.85
N TYR A 9 -23.53 20.01 -50.20
CA TYR A 9 -23.59 18.81 -49.31
C TYR A 9 -22.59 18.94 -48.15
N LEU A 10 -23.07 19.16 -46.93
CA LEU A 10 -22.26 19.00 -45.74
C LEU A 10 -22.28 17.53 -45.31
N PRO A 11 -21.10 16.91 -45.08
CA PRO A 11 -21.06 15.57 -44.53
C PRO A 11 -21.41 15.56 -43.04
N SER A 12 -22.37 14.72 -42.70
CA SER A 12 -22.76 14.42 -41.32
C SER A 12 -21.56 14.03 -40.46
N SER A 13 -21.22 14.88 -39.50
CA SER A 13 -20.29 14.57 -38.43
C SER A 13 -20.82 13.42 -37.59
N SER A 14 -20.15 12.29 -37.68
CA SER A 14 -20.30 11.17 -36.78
C SER A 14 -20.07 11.64 -35.34
N LEU A 15 -21.12 11.56 -34.52
CA LEU A 15 -21.02 11.70 -33.07
C LEU A 15 -20.04 10.65 -32.54
N VAL A 16 -18.86 11.12 -32.14
CA VAL A 16 -17.92 10.34 -31.34
C VAL A 16 -18.61 10.12 -30.00
N ASN A 17 -19.02 8.90 -29.74
CA ASN A 17 -19.44 8.45 -28.41
C ASN A 17 -18.27 8.69 -27.46
N VAL A 18 -18.45 9.66 -26.57
CA VAL A 18 -17.58 9.83 -25.41
C VAL A 18 -17.80 8.59 -24.55
N SER A 19 -16.83 7.69 -24.59
CA SER A 19 -16.84 6.49 -23.78
C SER A 19 -16.92 6.87 -22.31
N GLU A 20 -17.87 6.25 -21.64
CA GLU A 20 -18.09 6.28 -20.21
C GLU A 20 -16.77 6.15 -19.44
N ALA A 21 -16.58 7.02 -18.46
CA ALA A 21 -15.48 6.93 -17.50
C ALA A 21 -15.58 5.58 -16.75
N PRO A 22 -14.48 4.91 -16.47
CA PRO A 22 -14.49 3.54 -15.99
C PRO A 22 -15.18 3.40 -14.63
N GLU A 23 -16.13 2.49 -14.55
CA GLU A 23 -16.91 2.10 -13.35
C GLU A 23 -16.04 1.54 -12.18
N THR A 24 -14.73 1.43 -12.37
CA THR A 24 -13.76 0.84 -11.44
C THR A 24 -13.71 1.50 -10.06
N ARG A 25 -14.01 2.81 -9.93
CA ARG A 25 -13.97 3.49 -8.63
C ARG A 25 -15.15 3.14 -7.72
N LYS A 26 -16.33 2.91 -8.27
CA LYS A 26 -17.53 2.53 -7.48
C LYS A 26 -17.42 1.09 -6.99
N SER A 27 -16.87 0.19 -7.79
CA SER A 27 -16.68 -1.22 -7.43
C SER A 27 -15.67 -1.41 -6.28
N SER A 28 -14.57 -0.64 -6.27
CA SER A 28 -13.56 -0.75 -5.21
C SER A 28 -14.05 -0.20 -3.86
N THR A 29 -14.83 0.88 -3.86
CA THR A 29 -15.39 1.45 -2.64
C THR A 29 -16.44 0.53 -2.01
N LEU A 30 -17.34 -0.03 -2.81
CA LEU A 30 -18.33 -1.00 -2.36
C LEU A 30 -17.65 -2.28 -1.80
N SER A 31 -16.56 -2.71 -2.41
CA SER A 31 -15.79 -3.86 -1.95
C SER A 31 -15.16 -3.64 -0.57
N LEU A 32 -14.64 -2.42 -0.29
CA LEU A 32 -14.05 -2.11 1.01
C LEU A 32 -15.11 -2.03 2.11
N GLU A 33 -16.24 -1.37 1.85
CA GLU A 33 -17.37 -1.28 2.79
C GLU A 33 -17.95 -2.67 3.10
N SER A 34 -18.12 -3.51 2.08
CA SER A 34 -18.56 -4.90 2.26
C SER A 34 -17.57 -5.68 3.11
N TYR A 35 -16.28 -5.53 2.84
CA TYR A 35 -15.21 -6.18 3.60
C TYR A 35 -15.20 -5.72 5.07
N GLN A 36 -15.41 -4.44 5.34
CA GLN A 36 -15.52 -3.89 6.69
C GLN A 36 -16.73 -4.48 7.44
N ALA A 37 -17.89 -4.50 6.78
CA ALA A 37 -19.12 -5.03 7.35
C ALA A 37 -19.03 -6.52 7.71
N GLU A 38 -18.30 -7.31 6.92
CA GLU A 38 -18.11 -8.75 7.15
C GLU A 38 -17.05 -9.06 8.21
N ASN A 39 -16.08 -8.17 8.41
CA ASN A 39 -14.92 -8.44 9.25
C ASN A 39 -14.94 -7.72 10.60
N LEU A 40 -15.73 -6.67 10.79
CA LEU A 40 -15.93 -6.03 12.10
C LEU A 40 -17.03 -6.74 12.87
N ASP A 41 -16.70 -7.16 14.09
CA ASP A 41 -17.67 -7.77 14.99
C ASP A 41 -17.90 -6.88 16.22
N TYR A 42 -19.00 -6.16 16.20
CA TYR A 42 -19.40 -5.23 17.27
C TYR A 42 -19.85 -5.93 18.58
N ASN A 43 -20.00 -7.25 18.57
CA ASN A 43 -20.31 -8.03 19.77
C ASN A 43 -19.05 -8.38 20.57
N LEU A 44 -17.87 -8.21 19.99
CA LEU A 44 -16.61 -8.43 20.68
C LEU A 44 -16.30 -7.30 21.68
N PRO A 45 -15.59 -7.62 22.77
CA PRO A 45 -15.04 -6.59 23.65
C PRO A 45 -14.18 -5.61 22.87
N LYS A 46 -14.30 -4.32 23.17
CA LYS A 46 -13.52 -3.28 22.50
C LYS A 46 -12.02 -3.54 22.62
N GLN A 47 -11.29 -3.45 21.50
CA GLN A 47 -9.85 -3.38 21.50
C GLN A 47 -9.44 -1.99 21.99
N THR A 48 -8.93 -1.90 23.21
CA THR A 48 -8.54 -0.62 23.80
C THR A 48 -7.04 -0.44 23.70
N PHE A 49 -6.62 0.72 23.16
CA PHE A 49 -5.24 1.18 23.17
C PHE A 49 -5.13 2.45 24.03
N ASN A 50 -4.20 2.43 24.98
CA ASN A 50 -3.81 3.58 25.75
C ASN A 50 -2.43 4.02 25.29
N VAL A 51 -2.28 5.27 24.90
CA VAL A 51 -1.03 5.85 24.40
C VAL A 51 -0.81 7.23 24.99
N SER A 52 0.46 7.59 25.18
CA SER A 52 0.84 8.92 25.65
C SER A 52 1.44 9.73 24.49
N ARG A 53 1.23 11.05 24.53
CA ARG A 53 1.90 11.99 23.63
C ARG A 53 2.74 13.05 24.37
N GLU A 54 2.85 12.90 25.69
CA GLU A 54 3.59 13.84 26.53
C GLU A 54 5.07 13.92 26.14
N ASP A 55 5.67 12.78 25.78
CA ASP A 55 7.08 12.67 25.42
C ASP A 55 7.35 12.93 23.91
N GLY A 56 6.32 13.34 23.19
CA GLY A 56 6.40 13.74 21.78
C GLY A 56 6.08 12.63 20.78
N MET A 57 6.17 12.98 19.48
CA MET A 57 5.71 12.14 18.38
C MET A 57 6.49 10.83 18.23
N ASP A 58 7.80 10.85 18.52
CA ASP A 58 8.64 9.66 18.38
C ASP A 58 8.29 8.59 19.43
N ASP A 59 7.96 9.02 20.66
CA ASP A 59 7.52 8.12 21.72
C ASP A 59 6.12 7.60 21.45
N LEU A 60 5.20 8.46 21.03
CA LEU A 60 3.88 8.07 20.59
C LEU A 60 3.92 7.01 19.47
N LYS A 61 4.78 7.19 18.46
CA LYS A 61 4.96 6.19 17.39
C LYS A 61 5.44 4.84 17.94
N ARG A 62 6.35 4.85 18.93
CA ARG A 62 6.84 3.62 19.60
C ARG A 62 5.74 2.94 20.40
N ASP A 63 4.94 3.68 21.13
CA ASP A 63 3.81 3.17 21.90
C ASP A 63 2.76 2.54 20.99
N ILE A 64 2.39 3.22 19.91
CA ILE A 64 1.48 2.68 18.91
C ILE A 64 2.01 1.36 18.33
N LEU A 65 3.27 1.32 17.90
CA LEU A 65 3.86 0.08 17.38
C LEU A 65 3.87 -1.04 18.42
N SER A 66 4.10 -0.71 19.69
CA SER A 66 4.06 -1.66 20.80
C SER A 66 2.66 -2.23 21.02
N CYS A 67 1.60 -1.40 20.91
CA CYS A 67 0.22 -1.86 20.96
C CYS A 67 -0.06 -2.93 19.89
N TYR A 68 0.38 -2.70 18.67
CA TYR A 68 0.18 -3.65 17.56
C TYR A 68 1.08 -4.90 17.62
N LYS A 69 2.14 -4.88 18.43
CA LYS A 69 3.00 -6.06 18.66
C LYS A 69 2.41 -7.03 19.69
N GLN A 70 1.44 -6.59 20.48
CA GLN A 70 0.80 -7.44 21.50
C GLN A 70 0.15 -8.68 20.89
N PRO A 71 0.31 -9.87 21.50
CA PRO A 71 -0.27 -11.10 20.98
C PRO A 71 -1.80 -11.07 20.93
N GLY A 72 -2.45 -10.38 21.86
CA GLY A 72 -3.90 -10.28 22.00
C GLY A 72 -4.56 -9.19 21.14
N CYS A 73 -3.82 -8.52 20.26
CA CYS A 73 -4.40 -7.48 19.40
C CYS A 73 -5.41 -8.09 18.43
N ASN A 74 -6.69 -7.76 18.63
CA ASN A 74 -7.81 -8.23 17.82
C ASN A 74 -8.32 -7.12 16.90
N LEU A 75 -8.00 -7.21 15.60
CA LEU A 75 -8.38 -6.21 14.61
C LEU A 75 -9.87 -6.20 14.26
N LYS A 76 -10.59 -7.30 14.54
CA LYS A 76 -12.02 -7.43 14.25
C LYS A 76 -12.91 -6.78 15.32
N ALA A 77 -12.36 -6.49 16.50
CA ALA A 77 -13.07 -5.86 17.58
C ALA A 77 -13.22 -4.35 17.36
N PRO A 78 -14.29 -3.72 17.87
CA PRO A 78 -14.44 -2.28 17.83
C PRO A 78 -13.26 -1.59 18.52
N LEU A 79 -12.64 -0.63 17.81
CA LEU A 79 -11.48 0.09 18.33
C LEU A 79 -11.90 1.14 19.37
N HIS A 80 -11.16 1.22 20.46
CA HIS A 80 -11.25 2.28 21.44
C HIS A 80 -9.85 2.81 21.74
N VAL A 81 -9.68 4.14 21.67
CA VAL A 81 -8.38 4.79 21.90
C VAL A 81 -8.50 5.81 23.01
N ARG A 82 -7.53 5.82 23.90
CA ARG A 82 -7.37 6.83 24.95
C ARG A 82 -5.97 7.41 24.88
N PHE A 83 -5.91 8.71 24.74
CA PHE A 83 -4.67 9.45 24.96
C PHE A 83 -4.57 9.79 26.46
N GLU A 84 -3.46 9.47 27.10
CA GLU A 84 -3.26 9.72 28.53
C GLU A 84 -3.32 11.22 28.80
N GLY A 85 -4.01 11.60 29.90
CA GLY A 85 -4.20 12.99 30.26
C GLY A 85 -5.28 13.74 29.47
N GLU A 86 -5.98 13.09 28.54
CA GLU A 86 -7.01 13.72 27.71
C GLU A 86 -8.40 13.11 27.91
N ASP A 87 -9.41 13.98 27.94
CA ASP A 87 -10.83 13.59 28.07
C ASP A 87 -11.52 13.35 26.73
N GLY A 88 -10.73 13.06 25.68
CA GLY A 88 -11.24 12.80 24.33
C GLY A 88 -12.16 11.60 24.27
N VAL A 89 -13.37 11.79 23.72
CA VAL A 89 -14.38 10.73 23.55
C VAL A 89 -14.85 10.64 22.10
N GLY A 90 -15.32 9.45 21.69
CA GLY A 90 -15.89 9.22 20.36
C GLY A 90 -14.83 8.89 19.29
N ASN A 91 -15.10 9.29 18.05
CA ASN A 91 -14.28 8.91 16.89
C ASN A 91 -13.04 9.78 16.69
N GLY A 92 -12.93 10.93 17.37
CA GLY A 92 -11.76 11.84 17.24
C GLY A 92 -10.46 11.14 17.58
N PRO A 93 -10.31 10.62 18.80
CA PRO A 93 -9.11 9.87 19.21
C PRO A 93 -8.77 8.70 18.29
N ILE A 94 -9.77 7.97 17.80
CA ILE A 94 -9.57 6.83 16.90
C ILE A 94 -8.94 7.30 15.57
N ARG A 95 -9.52 8.36 14.97
CA ARG A 95 -9.01 8.91 13.69
C ARG A 95 -7.58 9.42 13.84
N GLU A 96 -7.31 10.14 14.92
CA GLU A 96 -5.97 10.66 15.21
C GLU A 96 -4.96 9.54 15.43
N PHE A 97 -5.32 8.53 16.22
CA PHE A 97 -4.48 7.37 16.44
C PHE A 97 -4.14 6.64 15.12
N LEU A 98 -5.13 6.42 14.25
CA LEU A 98 -4.92 5.76 12.96
C LEU A 98 -4.05 6.62 12.02
N LEU A 99 -4.19 7.95 12.05
CA LEU A 99 -3.30 8.86 11.34
C LEU A 99 -1.85 8.75 11.84
N CYS A 100 -1.65 8.75 13.16
CA CYS A 100 -0.31 8.59 13.74
C CYS A 100 0.26 7.20 13.46
N ALA A 101 -0.59 6.16 13.50
CA ALA A 101 -0.19 4.80 13.15
C ALA A 101 0.25 4.68 11.68
N MET A 102 -0.45 5.34 10.75
CA MET A 102 -0.07 5.34 9.34
C MET A 102 1.24 6.07 9.08
N LYS A 103 1.54 7.15 9.83
CA LYS A 103 2.86 7.80 9.77
C LYS A 103 4.00 6.86 10.15
N ILE A 104 3.77 5.83 10.97
CA ILE A 104 4.80 4.81 11.23
C ILE A 104 5.09 4.02 9.95
N VAL A 105 4.07 3.72 9.17
CA VAL A 105 4.23 2.98 7.89
C VAL A 105 4.99 3.83 6.87
N GLU A 106 4.62 5.10 6.75
CA GLU A 106 5.14 6.02 5.73
C GLU A 106 6.55 6.55 6.07
N GLU A 107 6.73 7.04 7.29
CA GLU A 107 7.95 7.74 7.72
C GLU A 107 8.89 6.87 8.56
N GLY A 108 8.37 5.74 9.07
CA GLY A 108 9.10 4.92 10.03
C GLY A 108 9.15 5.52 11.43
N LEU A 109 10.17 5.11 12.17
CA LEU A 109 10.49 5.57 13.52
C LEU A 109 11.71 6.49 13.49
N SER A 110 12.00 7.13 14.63
CA SER A 110 13.27 7.80 14.86
C SER A 110 14.07 7.09 15.96
N LYS A 111 15.36 6.91 15.72
CA LYS A 111 16.30 6.39 16.70
C LYS A 111 17.52 7.30 16.74
N ASN A 112 17.75 7.97 17.87
CA ASN A 112 18.86 8.91 18.02
C ASN A 112 18.88 10.00 16.92
N LYS A 113 17.72 10.54 16.58
CA LYS A 113 17.51 11.52 15.49
C LYS A 113 17.84 11.00 14.08
N LYS A 114 17.99 9.68 13.91
CA LYS A 114 18.15 9.06 12.61
C LYS A 114 16.86 8.37 12.21
N PRO A 115 16.37 8.55 10.98
CA PRO A 115 15.19 7.85 10.51
C PRO A 115 15.44 6.34 10.43
N LEU A 116 14.47 5.58 10.86
CA LEU A 116 14.43 4.13 10.81
C LEU A 116 13.22 3.75 9.96
N VAL A 117 13.41 3.77 8.65
CA VAL A 117 12.35 3.50 7.69
C VAL A 117 12.10 2.00 7.54
N PHE A 118 10.90 1.63 7.18
CA PHE A 118 10.49 0.23 6.96
C PHE A 118 10.32 -0.11 5.50
N PHE A 119 10.18 0.91 4.66
CA PHE A 119 10.07 0.79 3.22
C PHE A 119 11.08 1.72 2.57
N TYR A 120 11.54 1.35 1.39
CA TYR A 120 12.49 2.12 0.60
C TYR A 120 12.11 2.07 -0.88
N GLY A 121 12.58 3.01 -1.65
CA GLY A 121 12.32 3.15 -3.08
C GLY A 121 11.90 4.56 -3.44
N GLU A 122 11.51 4.73 -4.68
CA GLU A 122 10.94 5.97 -5.19
C GLU A 122 9.45 6.09 -4.84
N ASP A 123 8.90 7.29 -5.00
CA ASP A 123 7.47 7.52 -4.88
C ASP A 123 6.69 6.57 -5.80
N ASN A 124 5.68 5.92 -5.25
CA ASN A 124 4.87 4.89 -5.91
C ASN A 124 5.61 3.59 -6.31
N ASN A 125 6.80 3.36 -5.75
CA ASN A 125 7.53 2.11 -5.95
C ASN A 125 8.25 1.66 -4.67
N LEU A 126 7.56 1.74 -3.53
CA LEU A 126 8.11 1.36 -2.24
C LEU A 126 8.09 -0.15 -2.04
N LEU A 127 9.21 -0.69 -1.58
CA LEU A 127 9.39 -2.07 -1.15
C LEU A 127 9.80 -2.12 0.32
N PRO A 128 9.46 -3.19 1.06
CA PRO A 128 9.94 -3.37 2.43
C PRO A 128 11.45 -3.55 2.43
N ILE A 129 12.13 -2.95 3.40
CA ILE A 129 13.57 -3.15 3.57
C ILE A 129 13.85 -4.60 3.97
N HIS A 130 14.98 -5.12 3.50
CA HIS A 130 15.44 -6.45 3.87
C HIS A 130 16.24 -6.39 5.18
N ASP A 131 15.54 -6.36 6.32
CA ASP A 131 16.14 -6.33 7.65
C ASP A 131 15.68 -7.53 8.48
N GLN A 132 16.63 -8.43 8.77
CA GLN A 132 16.37 -9.64 9.54
C GLN A 132 15.99 -9.34 10.99
N ALA A 133 16.52 -8.26 11.59
CA ALA A 133 16.19 -7.91 12.96
C ALA A 133 14.71 -7.46 13.05
N PHE A 134 14.24 -6.63 12.13
CA PHE A 134 12.83 -6.22 12.09
C PHE A 134 11.89 -7.40 11.85
N ARG A 135 12.29 -8.33 10.99
CA ARG A 135 11.54 -9.56 10.76
C ARG A 135 11.43 -10.37 12.05
N CYS A 136 12.54 -10.63 12.75
CA CYS A 136 12.56 -11.39 13.99
C CYS A 136 11.80 -10.69 15.13
N MET A 137 11.87 -9.36 15.21
CA MET A 137 11.13 -8.57 16.20
C MET A 137 9.63 -8.41 15.89
N GLY A 138 9.13 -8.96 14.80
CA GLY A 138 7.73 -8.89 14.41
C GLY A 138 7.26 -7.49 13.99
N VAL A 139 8.18 -6.61 13.57
CA VAL A 139 7.85 -5.25 13.15
C VAL A 139 6.94 -5.25 11.94
N PHE A 140 7.27 -6.01 10.89
CA PHE A 140 6.44 -6.10 9.68
C PHE A 140 5.06 -6.70 9.96
N LYS A 141 4.95 -7.61 10.93
CA LYS A 141 3.64 -8.10 11.39
C LYS A 141 2.82 -6.99 12.04
N ALA A 142 3.44 -6.14 12.85
CA ALA A 142 2.77 -5.00 13.46
C ALA A 142 2.35 -3.96 12.40
N ILE A 143 3.20 -3.69 11.41
CA ILE A 143 2.89 -2.83 10.26
C ILE A 143 1.68 -3.36 9.48
N GLY A 144 1.66 -4.64 9.15
CA GLY A 144 0.50 -5.26 8.49
C GLY A 144 -0.79 -5.14 9.30
N ARG A 145 -0.70 -5.25 10.64
CA ARG A 145 -1.84 -5.02 11.54
C ARG A 145 -2.29 -3.56 11.56
N ILE A 146 -1.36 -2.60 11.51
CA ILE A 146 -1.69 -1.16 11.39
C ILE A 146 -2.48 -0.92 10.12
N ILE A 147 -1.99 -1.39 8.98
CA ILE A 147 -2.63 -1.22 7.68
C ILE A 147 -4.03 -1.86 7.67
N GLY A 148 -4.14 -3.11 8.11
CA GLY A 148 -5.41 -3.83 8.17
C GLY A 148 -6.41 -3.19 9.14
N HIS A 149 -5.97 -2.71 10.29
CA HIS A 149 -6.82 -2.05 11.28
C HIS A 149 -7.31 -0.69 10.77
N SER A 150 -6.43 0.09 10.11
CA SER A 150 -6.80 1.34 9.46
C SER A 150 -7.85 1.12 8.37
N ALA A 151 -7.68 0.10 7.53
CA ALA A 151 -8.66 -0.28 6.51
C ALA A 151 -10.01 -0.65 7.11
N LEU A 152 -10.03 -1.47 8.19
CA LEU A 152 -11.27 -1.91 8.86
C LEU A 152 -12.01 -0.77 9.54
N HIS A 153 -11.32 0.23 10.07
CA HIS A 153 -11.93 1.34 10.80
C HIS A 153 -12.00 2.64 10.00
N SER A 154 -11.99 2.56 8.66
CA SER A 154 -12.08 3.72 7.76
C SER A 154 -11.02 4.79 8.03
N GLY A 155 -9.84 4.36 8.47
CA GLY A 155 -8.66 5.20 8.60
C GLY A 155 -7.93 5.41 7.28
N PRO A 156 -6.81 6.14 7.28
CA PRO A 156 -5.99 6.33 6.11
C PRO A 156 -5.40 5.01 5.62
N LEU A 157 -5.25 4.87 4.31
CA LEU A 157 -4.58 3.74 3.69
C LEU A 157 -3.18 4.16 3.26
N PRO A 158 -2.19 3.25 3.31
CA PRO A 158 -0.87 3.55 2.82
C PRO A 158 -0.88 3.73 1.31
N TYR A 159 0.01 4.58 0.81
CA TYR A 159 0.22 4.80 -0.61
C TYR A 159 1.68 4.54 -1.00
N GLY A 160 1.94 4.50 -2.29
CA GLY A 160 3.30 4.44 -2.83
C GLY A 160 3.92 3.04 -2.86
N PHE A 161 3.21 1.99 -2.48
CA PHE A 161 3.74 0.63 -2.62
C PHE A 161 3.86 0.21 -4.08
N SER A 162 4.91 -0.54 -4.40
CA SER A 162 5.10 -1.09 -5.74
C SER A 162 3.99 -2.06 -6.12
N SER A 163 3.67 -2.12 -7.40
CA SER A 163 2.69 -3.07 -7.94
C SER A 163 3.08 -4.51 -7.63
N ALA A 164 4.37 -4.82 -7.64
CA ALA A 164 4.90 -6.14 -7.34
C ALA A 164 4.59 -6.58 -5.90
N ILE A 165 4.79 -5.70 -4.89
CA ILE A 165 4.48 -6.06 -3.49
C ILE A 165 2.97 -6.17 -3.25
N LEU A 166 2.17 -5.29 -3.87
CA LEU A 166 0.70 -5.36 -3.76
C LEU A 166 0.17 -6.67 -4.38
N HIS A 167 0.71 -7.06 -5.53
CA HIS A 167 0.38 -8.33 -6.15
C HIS A 167 0.81 -9.52 -5.28
N TYR A 168 2.04 -9.49 -4.74
CA TYR A 168 2.53 -10.53 -3.83
C TYR A 168 1.61 -10.69 -2.61
N TRP A 169 1.18 -9.61 -1.99
CA TRP A 169 0.25 -9.66 -0.87
C TRP A 169 -1.13 -10.21 -1.27
N HIS A 170 -1.60 -9.85 -2.45
CA HIS A 170 -2.86 -10.40 -2.97
C HIS A 170 -2.77 -11.92 -3.16
N VAL A 171 -1.70 -12.39 -3.80
CA VAL A 171 -1.48 -13.82 -4.07
C VAL A 171 -1.30 -14.61 -2.78
N THR A 172 -0.44 -14.14 -1.86
CA THR A 172 -0.16 -14.82 -0.59
C THR A 172 -1.32 -14.76 0.40
N GLY A 173 -2.15 -13.72 0.33
CA GLY A 173 -3.35 -13.57 1.14
C GLY A 173 -4.58 -14.31 0.60
N SER A 174 -4.51 -14.82 -0.63
CA SER A 174 -5.64 -15.50 -1.26
C SER A 174 -5.75 -16.96 -0.78
N PRO A 175 -6.86 -17.37 -0.16
CA PRO A 175 -7.04 -18.74 0.32
C PRO A 175 -7.11 -19.77 -0.81
N GLN A 176 -7.33 -19.34 -2.05
CA GLN A 176 -7.40 -20.19 -3.24
C GLN A 176 -6.02 -20.55 -3.79
N ILE A 177 -5.00 -19.77 -3.49
CA ILE A 177 -3.65 -19.97 -3.99
C ILE A 177 -2.82 -20.67 -2.92
N LYS A 178 -2.30 -21.86 -3.27
CA LYS A 178 -1.41 -22.61 -2.37
C LYS A 178 0.02 -22.07 -2.48
N ASP A 179 0.78 -22.13 -1.40
CA ASP A 179 2.16 -21.65 -1.36
C ASP A 179 3.04 -22.10 -2.52
N LYS A 180 2.86 -23.36 -2.95
CA LYS A 180 3.60 -23.92 -4.09
C LYS A 180 3.27 -23.28 -5.44
N ASP A 181 2.11 -22.63 -5.53
CA ASP A 181 1.62 -22.05 -6.78
C ASP A 181 1.88 -20.54 -6.84
N ILE A 182 2.42 -19.93 -5.77
CA ILE A 182 2.68 -18.48 -5.68
C ILE A 182 3.58 -18.02 -6.83
N ALA A 183 4.65 -18.76 -7.12
CA ALA A 183 5.58 -18.41 -8.19
C ALA A 183 4.92 -18.38 -9.58
N THR A 184 3.90 -19.23 -9.82
CA THR A 184 3.18 -19.26 -11.09
C THR A 184 2.17 -18.11 -11.24
N HIS A 185 1.79 -17.49 -10.13
CA HIS A 185 0.87 -16.35 -10.10
C HIS A 185 1.62 -15.00 -9.93
N ALA A 186 2.95 -15.05 -9.83
CA ALA A 186 3.75 -13.83 -9.77
C ALA A 186 3.62 -13.03 -11.07
N LEU A 187 3.51 -11.72 -10.95
CA LEU A 187 3.65 -10.83 -12.10
C LEU A 187 5.08 -10.92 -12.64
N PRO A 188 5.26 -10.82 -13.96
CA PRO A 188 6.60 -10.62 -14.49
C PRO A 188 7.18 -9.33 -13.88
N ILE A 189 8.36 -9.44 -13.28
CA ILE A 189 9.09 -8.28 -12.74
C ILE A 189 9.60 -7.45 -13.92
N VAL A 190 9.30 -6.16 -13.91
CA VAL A 190 9.84 -5.19 -14.85
C VAL A 190 10.92 -4.34 -14.16
N PRO A 191 11.86 -3.74 -14.90
CA PRO A 191 12.92 -2.92 -14.29
C PRO A 191 12.40 -1.84 -13.34
N GLU A 192 11.22 -1.27 -13.64
CA GLU A 192 10.56 -0.24 -12.84
C GLU A 192 10.15 -0.72 -11.45
N ASP A 193 9.96 -2.03 -11.25
CA ASP A 193 9.64 -2.62 -9.95
C ASP A 193 10.85 -2.68 -9.01
N ILE A 194 12.05 -2.42 -9.51
CA ILE A 194 13.29 -2.47 -8.75
C ILE A 194 13.47 -1.14 -8.03
N ALA A 195 13.42 -1.17 -6.70
CA ALA A 195 13.53 0.03 -5.86
C ALA A 195 14.94 0.63 -5.81
N ASP A 196 15.98 -0.19 -6.02
CA ASP A 196 17.36 0.25 -6.07
C ASP A 196 17.69 0.81 -7.47
N LEU A 197 18.00 2.10 -7.53
CA LEU A 197 18.24 2.80 -8.80
C LEU A 197 19.44 2.26 -9.57
N GLU A 198 20.56 1.99 -8.90
CA GLU A 198 21.77 1.49 -9.57
C GLU A 198 21.51 0.10 -10.14
N LEU A 199 20.85 -0.77 -9.37
CA LEU A 199 20.47 -2.10 -9.84
C LEU A 199 19.46 -2.02 -11.00
N ARG A 200 18.50 -1.10 -10.92
CA ARG A 200 17.51 -0.86 -11.98
C ARG A 200 18.18 -0.44 -13.27
N GLU A 201 19.11 0.53 -13.22
CA GLU A 201 19.87 0.99 -14.37
C GLU A 201 20.67 -0.15 -15.02
N MET A 202 21.40 -0.92 -14.21
CA MET A 202 22.14 -2.09 -14.70
C MET A 202 21.25 -3.12 -15.39
N ILE A 203 20.10 -3.45 -14.77
CA ILE A 203 19.17 -4.42 -15.35
C ILE A 203 18.53 -3.88 -16.62
N THR A 204 18.15 -2.60 -16.64
CA THR A 204 17.60 -1.95 -17.85
C THR A 204 18.61 -1.99 -18.99
N GLU A 205 19.87 -1.69 -18.71
CA GLU A 205 20.94 -1.77 -19.68
C GLU A 205 21.10 -3.19 -20.25
N VAL A 206 21.11 -4.20 -19.39
CA VAL A 206 21.16 -5.61 -19.80
C VAL A 206 19.96 -6.00 -20.64
N CYS A 207 18.75 -5.59 -20.25
CA CYS A 207 17.51 -5.91 -20.97
C CYS A 207 17.44 -5.20 -22.36
N THR A 208 18.06 -4.04 -22.48
CA THR A 208 18.07 -3.26 -23.74
C THR A 208 19.21 -3.64 -24.67
N CYS A 209 20.26 -4.31 -24.17
CA CYS A 209 21.34 -4.84 -24.98
C CYS A 209 20.79 -5.83 -26.00
N LYS A 210 20.99 -5.55 -27.29
CA LYS A 210 20.74 -6.53 -28.35
C LYS A 210 21.65 -7.74 -28.13
N HIS A 211 21.18 -8.91 -28.50
CA HIS A 211 21.84 -10.22 -28.29
C HIS A 211 23.34 -10.23 -28.56
N ASP A 212 23.82 -9.44 -29.50
CA ASP A 212 25.23 -9.39 -29.95
C ASP A 212 26.16 -8.76 -28.87
N HIS A 213 25.63 -7.95 -27.96
CA HIS A 213 26.42 -7.30 -26.89
C HIS A 213 26.40 -8.08 -25.55
N LEU A 214 25.44 -8.98 -25.37
CA LEU A 214 25.30 -9.72 -24.13
C LEU A 214 26.50 -10.62 -23.84
N PHE A 215 27.06 -11.24 -24.91
CA PHE A 215 28.25 -12.10 -24.82
C PHE A 215 29.53 -11.34 -24.45
N VAL A 216 29.61 -10.07 -24.84
CA VAL A 216 30.75 -9.21 -24.51
C VAL A 216 30.69 -8.76 -23.04
N LEU A 217 29.51 -8.41 -22.53
CA LEU A 217 29.32 -7.97 -21.14
C LEU A 217 29.53 -9.10 -20.12
N LEU A 218 29.18 -10.34 -20.46
CA LEU A 218 29.31 -11.50 -19.59
C LEU A 218 30.70 -12.14 -19.60
N GLY A 219 31.63 -11.62 -20.41
CA GLY A 219 33.00 -12.16 -20.49
C GLY A 219 33.08 -13.62 -20.97
N LEU A 220 32.04 -14.11 -21.62
CA LEU A 220 31.95 -15.47 -22.14
C LEU A 220 32.50 -15.51 -23.57
N TRP A 221 33.80 -15.23 -23.71
CA TRP A 221 34.54 -15.68 -24.87
C TRP A 221 35.26 -16.99 -24.52
N VAL A 222 34.84 -18.03 -25.17
CA VAL A 222 35.65 -19.25 -25.35
C VAL A 222 36.51 -19.06 -26.61
#